data_1689d40afef57a8ea4ad8001cb6feaab
#
_entry.id   1689d40afef57a8ea4ad8001cb6feaab
#
_cell.length_a   1.000
_cell.length_b   1.000
_cell.length_c   1.000
_cell.angle_alpha   90.00
_cell.angle_beta   90.00
_cell.angle_gamma   90.00
#
_symmetry.space_group_name_H-M   'P 1'
#
loop_
_entity.id
_entity.type
_entity.pdbx_description
1 polymer ?
#
loop_
_entity_poly.entity_id
_entity_poly.type
_entity_poly.pdbx_seq_one_letter_code
_entity_poly.pdbx_strand_id
1 'polypeptide(L)'
;MSRYYDFFCPVKLLAGEQALEQLASELASLGACRPLLLTDKGVNATGLATLLANVLAEGELPVAAIWDEIPADSSTAVVERIAKRYRELDCDSLVALGGGSVIDTAKAVNILTSMGGDHLLDYSGAGCLTRPLKPLAVVPTTAGTGSEVTLVAVIKDEASGRKVPFTSPFLLPQLAVLDPRLTQGLPLNITAATAMDAMTHAIEAFIGTAKNPVSDALALMAVEKIASALPQIIHDPQNKQLRLQLAEGSTLAGMAFSNSMVGLVHALGHSLGARCHLPHGLCMNLFLPTVLDYNRPEVDSELARLLLPLVGAERFAATPAHQRAEATITAIRTLRDTLWQAVKLPRTMSEAGVSDRSLLTEIRDLAINDGALLFNRKDANREQLLTLLERAWA
;
A
#
# COMPACT_ATOMS: atom_id res chain seq x y z
N MET A 1 -26.85 3.43 0.64
CA MET A 1 -25.87 4.55 0.75
C MET A 1 -25.80 4.98 2.20
N SER A 2 -24.62 5.13 2.77
CA SER A 2 -24.44 5.79 4.06
C SER A 2 -25.00 7.21 3.96
N ARG A 3 -25.80 7.65 4.95
CA ARG A 3 -26.33 9.02 4.99
C ARG A 3 -25.28 10.07 5.32
N TYR A 4 -24.14 9.64 5.83
CA TYR A 4 -22.97 10.46 6.17
C TYR A 4 -21.71 9.70 5.77
N TYR A 5 -20.74 10.40 5.26
CA TYR A 5 -19.37 9.92 5.05
C TYR A 5 -18.39 11.03 5.35
N ASP A 6 -17.17 10.66 5.66
CA ASP A 6 -16.04 11.54 5.84
C ASP A 6 -14.96 11.15 4.82
N PHE A 7 -14.28 12.14 4.25
CA PHE A 7 -13.14 11.96 3.37
C PHE A 7 -12.06 12.97 3.74
N PHE A 8 -10.87 12.47 4.05
CA PHE A 8 -9.77 13.32 4.48
C PHE A 8 -8.45 12.85 3.86
N CYS A 9 -7.79 13.72 3.08
CA CYS A 9 -6.45 13.51 2.56
C CYS A 9 -5.76 14.87 2.29
N PRO A 10 -5.09 15.44 3.29
CA PRO A 10 -4.44 16.75 3.19
C PRO A 10 -3.02 16.68 2.60
N VAL A 11 -2.59 15.55 2.07
CA VAL A 11 -1.25 15.35 1.56
C VAL A 11 -1.03 16.15 0.29
N LYS A 12 0.00 17.01 0.25
CA LYS A 12 0.42 17.68 -1.00
C LYS A 12 1.20 16.69 -1.84
N LEU A 13 0.70 16.44 -3.05
CA LEU A 13 1.30 15.50 -4.00
C LEU A 13 2.15 16.26 -5.02
N LEU A 14 3.43 15.90 -5.12
CA LEU A 14 4.35 16.33 -6.17
C LEU A 14 4.53 15.13 -7.12
N ALA A 15 4.10 15.25 -8.37
CA ALA A 15 4.12 14.13 -9.31
C ALA A 15 4.66 14.55 -10.68
N GLY A 16 5.53 13.73 -11.25
CA GLY A 16 6.10 13.94 -12.58
C GLY A 16 7.60 13.78 -12.64
N GLU A 17 8.17 13.89 -13.84
CA GLU A 17 9.61 13.97 -14.00
C GLU A 17 10.14 15.23 -13.32
N GLN A 18 11.22 15.10 -12.53
CA GLN A 18 11.81 16.17 -11.72
C GLN A 18 10.91 16.68 -10.55
N ALA A 19 9.91 15.90 -10.14
CA ALA A 19 9.12 16.24 -8.94
C ALA A 19 10.00 16.27 -7.68
N LEU A 20 11.06 15.48 -7.66
CA LEU A 20 12.00 15.40 -6.55
C LEU A 20 12.73 16.73 -6.28
N GLU A 21 13.03 17.51 -7.32
CA GLU A 21 13.72 18.81 -7.24
C GLU A 21 12.91 19.88 -6.51
N GLN A 22 11.59 19.68 -6.38
CA GLN A 22 10.73 20.59 -5.63
C GLN A 22 10.74 20.31 -4.11
N LEU A 23 11.26 19.15 -3.70
CA LEU A 23 11.10 18.66 -2.33
C LEU A 23 11.79 19.57 -1.30
N ALA A 24 12.98 20.10 -1.58
CA ALA A 24 13.72 20.94 -0.65
C ALA A 24 12.94 22.21 -0.31
N SER A 25 12.45 22.95 -1.33
CA SER A 25 11.67 24.17 -1.14
C SER A 25 10.35 23.92 -0.41
N GLU A 26 9.69 22.81 -0.70
CA GLU A 26 8.43 22.44 -0.04
C GLU A 26 8.64 22.07 1.44
N LEU A 27 9.68 21.29 1.76
CA LEU A 27 10.04 20.99 3.14
C LEU A 27 10.45 22.26 3.92
N ALA A 28 11.25 23.14 3.30
CA ALA A 28 11.64 24.41 3.90
C ALA A 28 10.41 25.27 4.21
N SER A 29 9.39 25.28 3.35
CA SER A 29 8.13 26.00 3.57
C SER A 29 7.35 25.47 4.78
N LEU A 30 7.56 24.21 5.16
CA LEU A 30 7.01 23.60 6.38
C LEU A 30 7.87 23.84 7.63
N GLY A 31 8.97 24.60 7.49
CA GLY A 31 9.89 24.92 8.57
C GLY A 31 10.98 23.86 8.81
N ALA A 32 11.15 22.91 7.90
CA ALA A 32 12.24 21.92 7.98
C ALA A 32 13.59 22.57 7.65
N CYS A 33 14.58 22.31 8.51
CA CYS A 33 15.96 22.78 8.34
C CYS A 33 16.99 21.65 8.44
N ARG A 34 16.62 20.55 9.10
CA ARG A 34 17.54 19.47 9.44
C ARG A 34 16.87 18.09 9.33
N PRO A 35 16.53 17.63 8.10
CA PRO A 35 15.81 16.37 7.89
C PRO A 35 16.69 15.15 8.17
N LEU A 36 16.12 14.10 8.76
CA LEU A 36 16.67 12.74 8.78
C LEU A 36 16.09 11.95 7.62
N LEU A 37 16.98 11.42 6.74
CA LEU A 37 16.57 10.54 5.64
C LEU A 37 16.52 9.09 6.13
N LEU A 38 15.35 8.47 5.97
CA LEU A 38 15.07 7.08 6.33
C LEU A 38 14.90 6.23 5.08
N THR A 39 15.59 5.09 5.04
CA THR A 39 15.53 4.15 3.91
C THR A 39 15.88 2.73 4.37
N ASP A 40 15.91 1.78 3.45
CA ASP A 40 16.40 0.43 3.65
C ASP A 40 17.71 0.17 2.86
N LYS A 41 18.42 -0.91 3.21
CA LYS A 41 19.68 -1.28 2.56
C LYS A 41 19.52 -1.56 1.07
N GLY A 42 18.37 -2.13 0.66
CA GLY A 42 18.11 -2.43 -0.74
C GLY A 42 17.99 -1.17 -1.58
N VAL A 43 17.20 -0.20 -1.13
CA VAL A 43 17.04 1.10 -1.78
C VAL A 43 18.32 1.90 -1.73
N ASN A 44 19.06 1.91 -0.60
CA ASN A 44 20.33 2.60 -0.50
C ASN A 44 21.38 2.05 -1.48
N ALA A 45 21.44 0.72 -1.65
CA ALA A 45 22.37 0.07 -2.58
C ALA A 45 22.13 0.43 -4.06
N THR A 46 20.93 0.92 -4.42
CA THR A 46 20.63 1.41 -5.78
C THR A 46 21.16 2.82 -6.06
N GLY A 47 21.65 3.52 -5.05
CA GLY A 47 22.10 4.91 -5.16
C GLY A 47 20.98 5.96 -5.02
N LEU A 48 19.72 5.56 -4.86
CA LEU A 48 18.59 6.48 -4.75
C LEU A 48 18.66 7.36 -3.49
N ALA A 49 19.18 6.84 -2.37
CA ALA A 49 19.38 7.65 -1.16
C ALA A 49 20.42 8.75 -1.38
N THR A 50 21.49 8.45 -2.09
CA THR A 50 22.52 9.46 -2.47
C THR A 50 21.95 10.49 -3.43
N LEU A 51 21.18 10.06 -4.44
CA LEU A 51 20.48 10.97 -5.36
C LEU A 51 19.59 11.95 -4.59
N LEU A 52 18.74 11.45 -3.70
CA LEU A 52 17.82 12.29 -2.91
C LEU A 52 18.57 13.25 -1.98
N ALA A 53 19.62 12.76 -1.30
CA ALA A 53 20.44 13.60 -0.43
C ALA A 53 21.14 14.75 -1.21
N ASN A 54 21.63 14.48 -2.42
CA ASN A 54 22.22 15.50 -3.29
C ASN A 54 21.19 16.54 -3.74
N VAL A 55 20.01 16.09 -4.19
CA VAL A 55 18.91 17.00 -4.59
C VAL A 55 18.48 17.91 -3.44
N LEU A 56 18.37 17.37 -2.23
CA LEU A 56 18.06 18.17 -1.05
C LEU A 56 19.19 19.19 -0.72
N ALA A 57 20.45 18.75 -0.84
CA ALA A 57 21.59 19.64 -0.59
C ALA A 57 21.73 20.77 -1.64
N GLU A 58 21.46 20.47 -2.91
CA GLU A 58 21.40 21.46 -4.00
C GLU A 58 20.26 22.49 -3.75
N GLY A 59 19.16 22.04 -3.16
CA GLY A 59 18.07 22.89 -2.72
C GLY A 59 18.28 23.57 -1.34
N GLU A 60 19.52 23.65 -0.85
CA GLU A 60 19.90 24.28 0.41
C GLU A 60 19.32 23.62 1.68
N LEU A 61 18.87 22.37 1.59
CA LEU A 61 18.32 21.58 2.70
C LEU A 61 19.07 20.25 2.90
N PRO A 62 20.36 20.26 3.29
CA PRO A 62 21.13 19.02 3.43
C PRO A 62 20.55 18.14 4.55
N VAL A 63 20.53 16.82 4.32
CA VAL A 63 20.10 15.86 5.34
C VAL A 63 21.13 15.81 6.48
N ALA A 64 20.64 15.69 7.72
CA ALA A 64 21.49 15.52 8.90
C ALA A 64 22.24 14.19 8.90
N ALA A 65 21.56 13.13 8.42
CA ALA A 65 22.12 11.81 8.22
C ALA A 65 21.17 10.94 7.35
N ILE A 66 21.68 9.81 6.89
CA ILE A 66 20.92 8.75 6.25
C ILE A 66 20.88 7.57 7.24
N TRP A 67 19.68 7.05 7.50
CA TRP A 67 19.47 5.79 8.21
C TRP A 67 18.95 4.75 7.22
N ASP A 68 19.73 3.72 6.92
CA ASP A 68 19.43 2.71 5.90
C ASP A 68 19.20 1.29 6.44
N GLU A 69 18.96 1.18 7.75
CA GLU A 69 18.80 -0.11 8.44
C GLU A 69 17.35 -0.46 8.77
N ILE A 70 16.39 0.01 7.96
CA ILE A 70 14.99 -0.36 8.14
C ILE A 70 14.74 -1.73 7.51
N PRO A 71 14.30 -2.74 8.28
CA PRO A 71 13.99 -4.06 7.73
C PRO A 71 12.63 -4.07 7.02
N ALA A 72 12.43 -5.06 6.15
CA ALA A 72 11.15 -5.24 5.43
C ALA A 72 9.94 -5.42 6.36
N ASP A 73 10.15 -5.88 7.58
CA ASP A 73 9.11 -6.05 8.61
C ASP A 73 9.56 -5.29 9.88
N SER A 74 9.40 -3.96 9.81
CA SER A 74 9.90 -3.05 10.85
C SER A 74 9.23 -3.26 12.20
N SER A 75 9.99 -3.04 13.27
CA SER A 75 9.57 -3.32 14.63
C SER A 75 9.63 -2.08 15.54
N THR A 76 8.98 -2.19 16.71
CA THR A 76 9.01 -1.16 17.75
C THR A 76 10.45 -0.81 18.16
N ALA A 77 11.33 -1.81 18.32
CA ALA A 77 12.72 -1.57 18.66
C ALA A 77 13.51 -0.79 17.59
N VAL A 78 13.22 -1.01 16.30
CA VAL A 78 13.80 -0.23 15.21
C VAL A 78 13.34 1.22 15.27
N VAL A 79 12.03 1.44 15.45
CA VAL A 79 11.45 2.78 15.57
C VAL A 79 12.05 3.56 16.75
N GLU A 80 12.17 2.93 17.92
CA GLU A 80 12.72 3.55 19.13
C GLU A 80 14.20 3.93 18.95
N ARG A 81 15.01 3.07 18.30
CA ARG A 81 16.41 3.38 17.98
C ARG A 81 16.53 4.59 17.02
N ILE A 82 15.68 4.64 15.99
CA ILE A 82 15.68 5.76 15.04
C ILE A 82 15.24 7.05 15.74
N ALA A 83 14.21 7.01 16.58
CA ALA A 83 13.75 8.16 17.32
C ALA A 83 14.83 8.72 18.28
N LYS A 84 15.60 7.83 18.91
CA LYS A 84 16.77 8.23 19.70
C LYS A 84 17.82 8.93 18.83
N ARG A 85 18.17 8.33 17.68
CA ARG A 85 19.15 8.92 16.75
C ARG A 85 18.70 10.27 16.19
N TYR A 86 17.41 10.42 15.89
CA TYR A 86 16.80 11.69 15.46
C TYR A 86 17.04 12.80 16.50
N ARG A 87 16.83 12.50 17.79
CA ARG A 87 17.04 13.44 18.88
C ARG A 87 18.52 13.79 19.07
N GLU A 88 19.43 12.79 18.99
CA GLU A 88 20.89 12.98 19.09
C GLU A 88 21.43 13.88 17.98
N LEU A 89 20.83 13.82 16.80
CA LEU A 89 21.20 14.64 15.65
C LEU A 89 20.49 16.00 15.62
N ASP A 90 19.62 16.28 16.57
CA ASP A 90 18.80 17.51 16.63
C ASP A 90 18.02 17.73 15.32
N CYS A 91 17.43 16.66 14.79
CA CYS A 91 16.62 16.71 13.57
C CYS A 91 15.25 17.35 13.85
N ASP A 92 14.67 18.02 12.86
CA ASP A 92 13.38 18.71 12.96
C ASP A 92 12.30 18.12 12.04
N SER A 93 12.69 17.28 11.10
CA SER A 93 11.82 16.72 10.05
C SER A 93 12.31 15.35 9.60
N LEU A 94 11.49 14.64 8.85
CA LEU A 94 11.76 13.30 8.31
C LEU A 94 11.53 13.26 6.81
N VAL A 95 12.37 12.52 6.10
CA VAL A 95 12.17 12.14 4.71
C VAL A 95 12.23 10.62 4.62
N ALA A 96 11.16 9.98 4.14
CA ALA A 96 11.09 8.53 3.95
C ALA A 96 11.26 8.18 2.48
N LEU A 97 12.33 7.48 2.13
CA LEU A 97 12.61 6.97 0.77
C LEU A 97 12.52 5.44 0.77
N GLY A 98 11.42 4.88 0.26
CA GLY A 98 11.26 3.44 0.26
C GLY A 98 9.83 2.96 -0.01
N GLY A 99 9.59 1.68 0.24
CA GLY A 99 8.26 1.08 0.20
C GLY A 99 7.50 1.24 1.53
N GLY A 100 6.37 0.53 1.67
CA GLY A 100 5.47 0.63 2.83
C GLY A 100 6.17 0.49 4.18
N SER A 101 7.09 -0.48 4.34
CA SER A 101 7.81 -0.68 5.61
C SER A 101 8.65 0.53 6.04
N VAL A 102 9.29 1.21 5.09
CA VAL A 102 10.06 2.43 5.36
C VAL A 102 9.12 3.57 5.74
N ILE A 103 8.04 3.73 4.98
CA ILE A 103 7.05 4.80 5.21
C ILE A 103 6.36 4.63 6.57
N ASP A 104 5.92 3.42 6.90
CA ASP A 104 5.28 3.13 8.19
C ASP A 104 6.25 3.33 9.36
N THR A 105 7.53 2.94 9.19
CA THR A 105 8.57 3.22 10.17
C THR A 105 8.75 4.73 10.37
N ALA A 106 8.79 5.51 9.29
CA ALA A 106 8.94 6.97 9.37
C ALA A 106 7.76 7.63 10.09
N LYS A 107 6.53 7.19 9.80
CA LYS A 107 5.33 7.63 10.51
C LYS A 107 5.41 7.31 12.02
N ALA A 108 5.83 6.08 12.36
CA ALA A 108 5.98 5.65 13.74
C ALA A 108 7.10 6.40 14.48
N VAL A 109 8.24 6.64 13.82
CA VAL A 109 9.32 7.49 14.35
C VAL A 109 8.78 8.90 14.61
N ASN A 110 7.99 9.43 13.68
CA ASN A 110 7.40 10.77 13.81
C ASN A 110 6.45 10.87 15.02
N ILE A 111 5.75 9.79 15.40
CA ILE A 111 4.98 9.74 16.65
C ILE A 111 5.91 10.06 17.85
N LEU A 112 6.96 9.27 18.04
CA LEU A 112 7.87 9.42 19.19
C LEU A 112 8.60 10.76 19.21
N THR A 113 9.00 11.26 18.04
CA THR A 113 9.75 12.52 17.93
C THR A 113 8.88 13.76 18.10
N SER A 114 7.57 13.64 17.86
CA SER A 114 6.59 14.73 17.99
C SER A 114 5.86 14.71 19.32
N MET A 115 5.40 13.52 19.75
CA MET A 115 4.61 13.37 20.98
C MET A 115 5.50 13.26 22.23
N GLY A 116 6.70 12.72 22.08
CA GLY A 116 7.64 12.42 23.16
C GLY A 116 7.60 10.96 23.59
N GLY A 117 8.24 10.66 24.73
CA GLY A 117 8.34 9.28 25.23
C GLY A 117 9.35 8.42 24.47
N ASP A 118 9.53 7.19 24.94
CA ASP A 118 10.49 6.23 24.38
C ASP A 118 9.83 4.92 23.96
N HIS A 119 8.57 4.69 24.32
CA HIS A 119 7.84 3.47 24.01
C HIS A 119 6.73 3.72 22.98
N LEU A 120 6.89 3.15 21.79
CA LEU A 120 5.94 3.36 20.70
C LEU A 120 4.53 2.82 21.02
N LEU A 121 4.44 1.71 21.75
CA LEU A 121 3.16 1.06 22.06
C LEU A 121 2.21 1.91 22.90
N ASP A 122 2.71 2.92 23.60
CA ASP A 122 1.88 3.89 24.35
C ASP A 122 0.91 4.67 23.43
N TYR A 123 1.18 4.68 22.12
CA TYR A 123 0.39 5.36 21.08
C TYR A 123 -0.37 4.40 20.17
N SER A 124 -0.44 3.10 20.52
CA SER A 124 -1.07 2.08 19.69
C SER A 124 -2.59 2.25 19.59
N GLY A 125 -3.15 1.87 18.44
CA GLY A 125 -4.59 1.95 18.17
C GLY A 125 -5.02 3.27 17.52
N ALA A 126 -6.27 3.65 17.74
CA ALA A 126 -6.87 4.84 17.13
C ALA A 126 -7.10 5.96 18.16
N GLY A 127 -6.89 7.21 17.73
CA GLY A 127 -7.20 8.39 18.55
C GLY A 127 -6.20 8.71 19.65
N CYS A 128 -5.03 8.04 19.71
CA CYS A 128 -4.00 8.27 20.71
C CYS A 128 -3.14 9.51 20.45
N LEU A 129 -3.11 10.02 19.21
CA LEU A 129 -2.38 11.24 18.87
C LEU A 129 -3.28 12.46 19.03
N THR A 130 -2.80 13.49 19.74
CA THR A 130 -3.59 14.65 20.16
C THR A 130 -3.21 15.96 19.47
N ARG A 131 -2.15 15.95 18.64
CA ARG A 131 -1.64 17.14 17.94
C ARG A 131 -0.92 16.74 16.64
N PRO A 132 -0.77 17.69 15.69
CA PRO A 132 0.03 17.47 14.48
C PRO A 132 1.45 17.02 14.79
N LEU A 133 1.98 16.16 13.93
CA LEU A 133 3.34 15.67 13.99
C LEU A 133 4.28 16.62 13.21
N LYS A 134 5.59 16.41 13.37
CA LYS A 134 6.64 17.16 12.67
C LYS A 134 6.55 16.94 11.15
N PRO A 135 7.17 17.82 10.33
CA PRO A 135 7.17 17.65 8.89
C PRO A 135 7.69 16.26 8.46
N LEU A 136 6.91 15.59 7.63
CA LEU A 136 7.25 14.31 7.02
C LEU A 136 6.99 14.40 5.52
N ALA A 137 8.05 14.16 4.73
CA ALA A 137 7.93 13.92 3.30
C ALA A 137 8.15 12.45 3.00
N VAL A 138 7.36 11.91 2.09
CA VAL A 138 7.43 10.51 1.68
C VAL A 138 7.73 10.42 0.18
N VAL A 139 8.68 9.59 -0.15
CA VAL A 139 9.20 9.39 -1.50
C VAL A 139 9.14 7.89 -1.81
N PRO A 140 8.00 7.38 -2.32
CA PRO A 140 7.81 5.94 -2.54
C PRO A 140 8.73 5.42 -3.64
N THR A 141 9.31 4.24 -3.41
CA THR A 141 10.09 3.49 -4.41
C THR A 141 9.34 2.26 -4.94
N THR A 142 8.10 2.06 -4.48
CA THR A 142 7.17 1.02 -4.94
C THR A 142 5.83 1.65 -5.29
N ALA A 143 5.09 1.04 -6.20
CA ALA A 143 3.74 1.43 -6.57
C ALA A 143 2.75 0.34 -6.08
N GLY A 144 2.35 0.42 -4.82
CA GLY A 144 1.55 -0.66 -4.22
C GLY A 144 0.79 -0.26 -2.97
N THR A 145 1.47 0.01 -1.89
CA THR A 145 0.88 0.17 -0.56
C THR A 145 0.04 1.44 -0.40
N GLY A 146 0.31 2.49 -1.17
CA GLY A 146 -0.33 3.79 -0.98
C GLY A 146 -0.05 4.44 0.39
N SER A 147 0.95 3.93 1.15
CA SER A 147 1.21 4.40 2.51
C SER A 147 1.55 5.90 2.57
N GLU A 148 2.00 6.48 1.47
CA GLU A 148 2.26 7.93 1.34
C GLU A 148 1.01 8.81 1.52
N VAL A 149 -0.18 8.24 1.42
CA VAL A 149 -1.47 8.95 1.55
C VAL A 149 -2.44 8.28 2.52
N THR A 150 -1.93 7.42 3.42
CA THR A 150 -2.77 6.73 4.40
C THR A 150 -2.56 7.22 5.82
N LEU A 151 -3.62 7.15 6.62
CA LEU A 151 -3.64 7.54 8.03
C LEU A 151 -3.21 6.41 8.98
N VAL A 152 -2.64 5.33 8.46
CA VAL A 152 -2.23 4.15 9.22
C VAL A 152 -0.73 3.92 9.08
N ALA A 153 -0.10 3.40 10.14
CA ALA A 153 1.20 2.75 10.13
C ALA A 153 1.08 1.40 10.85
N VAL A 154 1.72 0.36 10.32
CA VAL A 154 1.69 -0.99 10.91
C VAL A 154 3.10 -1.40 11.29
N ILE A 155 3.36 -1.59 12.59
CA ILE A 155 4.67 -1.91 13.14
C ILE A 155 4.58 -3.22 13.93
N LYS A 156 5.58 -4.08 13.79
CA LYS A 156 5.65 -5.32 14.54
C LYS A 156 6.08 -5.05 15.99
N ASP A 157 5.30 -5.53 16.94
CA ASP A 157 5.75 -5.64 18.33
C ASP A 157 6.60 -6.89 18.46
N GLU A 158 7.88 -6.72 18.78
CA GLU A 158 8.82 -7.84 18.91
C GLU A 158 8.47 -8.75 20.08
N ALA A 159 7.92 -8.22 21.17
CA ALA A 159 7.61 -8.99 22.36
C ALA A 159 6.45 -9.96 22.15
N SER A 160 5.38 -9.51 21.46
CA SER A 160 4.22 -10.35 21.15
C SER A 160 4.30 -11.03 19.79
N GLY A 161 5.21 -10.61 18.91
CA GLY A 161 5.31 -11.04 17.52
C GLY A 161 4.17 -10.57 16.63
N ARG A 162 3.30 -9.67 17.11
CA ARG A 162 2.10 -9.20 16.40
C ARG A 162 2.35 -7.90 15.67
N LYS A 163 1.66 -7.70 14.55
CA LYS A 163 1.57 -6.41 13.88
C LYS A 163 0.56 -5.52 14.60
N VAL A 164 1.01 -4.33 14.99
CA VAL A 164 0.22 -3.35 15.75
C VAL A 164 -0.07 -2.16 14.85
N PRO A 165 -1.35 -1.84 14.59
CA PRO A 165 -1.73 -0.66 13.84
C PRO A 165 -1.71 0.59 14.73
N PHE A 166 -1.26 1.68 14.15
CA PHE A 166 -1.35 3.04 14.66
C PHE A 166 -2.23 3.81 13.68
N THR A 167 -3.32 4.39 14.14
CA THR A 167 -4.29 5.03 13.25
C THR A 167 -4.61 6.45 13.72
N SER A 168 -4.32 7.43 12.89
CA SER A 168 -4.62 8.83 13.17
C SER A 168 -4.55 9.68 11.91
N PRO A 169 -5.41 10.71 11.74
CA PRO A 169 -5.24 11.72 10.69
C PRO A 169 -3.88 12.42 10.74
N PHE A 170 -3.25 12.49 11.91
CA PHE A 170 -1.93 13.12 12.08
C PHE A 170 -0.77 12.28 11.54
N LEU A 171 -1.00 11.02 11.17
CA LEU A 171 0.00 10.15 10.50
C LEU A 171 0.11 10.41 9.00
N LEU A 172 -0.84 11.14 8.42
CA LEU A 172 -0.74 11.54 7.02
C LEU A 172 0.49 12.44 6.82
N PRO A 173 1.39 12.11 5.89
CA PRO A 173 2.53 12.97 5.56
C PRO A 173 2.04 14.34 5.05
N GLN A 174 2.85 15.37 5.18
CA GLN A 174 2.55 16.65 4.57
C GLN A 174 2.85 16.64 3.06
N LEU A 175 3.86 15.86 2.65
CA LEU A 175 4.32 15.79 1.25
C LEU A 175 4.47 14.34 0.81
N ALA A 176 4.04 14.04 -0.42
CA ALA A 176 4.34 12.81 -1.12
C ALA A 176 4.92 13.14 -2.51
N VAL A 177 6.01 12.47 -2.91
CA VAL A 177 6.71 12.73 -4.17
C VAL A 177 6.67 11.49 -5.05
N LEU A 178 6.02 11.58 -6.20
CA LEU A 178 5.96 10.53 -7.22
C LEU A 178 6.87 10.91 -8.40
N ASP A 179 8.11 10.48 -8.35
CA ASP A 179 9.06 10.67 -9.45
C ASP A 179 9.37 9.31 -10.09
N PRO A 180 9.17 9.14 -11.40
CA PRO A 180 9.35 7.85 -12.06
C PRO A 180 10.76 7.27 -11.94
N ARG A 181 11.78 8.12 -11.77
CA ARG A 181 13.19 7.71 -11.55
C ARG A 181 13.34 6.77 -10.35
N LEU A 182 12.46 6.93 -9.34
CA LEU A 182 12.54 6.20 -8.08
C LEU A 182 12.01 4.77 -8.17
N THR A 183 11.23 4.47 -9.20
CA THR A 183 10.64 3.14 -9.42
C THR A 183 11.20 2.41 -10.64
N GLN A 184 12.01 3.07 -11.50
CA GLN A 184 12.58 2.47 -12.72
C GLN A 184 13.46 1.24 -12.44
N GLY A 185 14.22 1.26 -11.34
CA GLY A 185 15.09 0.15 -10.92
C GLY A 185 14.38 -0.99 -10.21
N LEU A 186 13.06 -0.87 -9.94
CA LEU A 186 12.32 -1.89 -9.21
C LEU A 186 12.17 -3.18 -10.04
N PRO A 187 12.56 -4.36 -9.51
CA PRO A 187 12.40 -5.64 -10.19
C PRO A 187 10.95 -5.90 -10.62
N LEU A 188 10.77 -6.50 -11.80
CA LEU A 188 9.43 -6.69 -12.38
C LEU A 188 8.50 -7.57 -11.54
N ASN A 189 9.04 -8.57 -10.85
CA ASN A 189 8.23 -9.41 -9.94
C ASN A 189 7.70 -8.61 -8.75
N ILE A 190 8.51 -7.68 -8.22
CA ILE A 190 8.07 -6.76 -7.15
C ILE A 190 7.08 -5.73 -7.71
N THR A 191 7.38 -5.16 -8.89
CA THR A 191 6.45 -4.25 -9.59
C THR A 191 5.06 -4.90 -9.77
N ALA A 192 5.01 -6.14 -10.24
CA ALA A 192 3.77 -6.87 -10.46
C ALA A 192 3.03 -7.16 -9.15
N ALA A 193 3.73 -7.64 -8.12
CA ALA A 193 3.13 -7.95 -6.83
C ALA A 193 2.56 -6.69 -6.16
N THR A 194 3.30 -5.58 -6.16
CA THR A 194 2.85 -4.32 -5.56
C THR A 194 1.71 -3.67 -6.35
N ALA A 195 1.74 -3.73 -7.69
CA ALA A 195 0.65 -3.23 -8.51
C ALA A 195 -0.65 -4.04 -8.32
N MET A 196 -0.56 -5.36 -8.10
CA MET A 196 -1.73 -6.18 -7.75
C MET A 196 -2.25 -5.90 -6.34
N ASP A 197 -1.39 -5.47 -5.42
CA ASP A 197 -1.78 -4.92 -4.12
C ASP A 197 -2.61 -3.64 -4.27
N ALA A 198 -2.10 -2.66 -5.02
CA ALA A 198 -2.83 -1.43 -5.32
C ALA A 198 -4.15 -1.69 -6.07
N MET A 199 -4.17 -2.66 -7.00
CA MET A 199 -5.39 -3.09 -7.68
C MET A 199 -6.42 -3.64 -6.66
N THR A 200 -5.96 -4.44 -5.70
CA THR A 200 -6.80 -5.00 -4.64
C THR A 200 -7.34 -3.90 -3.72
N HIS A 201 -6.50 -2.96 -3.29
CA HIS A 201 -6.91 -1.79 -2.53
C HIS A 201 -8.04 -1.03 -3.23
N ALA A 202 -7.88 -0.71 -4.52
CA ALA A 202 -8.86 0.03 -5.29
C ALA A 202 -10.19 -0.76 -5.42
N ILE A 203 -10.12 -2.06 -5.72
CA ILE A 203 -11.32 -2.89 -5.87
C ILE A 203 -12.05 -3.04 -4.54
N GLU A 204 -11.36 -3.37 -3.43
CA GLU A 204 -11.99 -3.52 -2.12
C GLU A 204 -12.56 -2.20 -1.61
N ALA A 205 -11.87 -1.07 -1.81
CA ALA A 205 -12.40 0.26 -1.52
C ALA A 205 -13.72 0.53 -2.25
N PHE A 206 -13.84 0.08 -3.51
CA PHE A 206 -15.01 0.30 -4.35
C PHE A 206 -16.19 -0.60 -4.02
N ILE A 207 -15.96 -1.84 -3.58
CA ILE A 207 -17.02 -2.81 -3.26
C ILE A 207 -17.39 -2.88 -1.78
N GLY A 208 -16.57 -2.30 -0.89
CA GLY A 208 -16.71 -2.36 0.56
C GLY A 208 -17.95 -1.65 1.11
N THR A 209 -18.22 -1.86 2.41
CA THR A 209 -19.38 -1.27 3.10
C THR A 209 -19.19 0.21 3.44
N ALA A 210 -17.93 0.66 3.62
CA ALA A 210 -17.58 2.04 3.96
C ALA A 210 -17.32 2.93 2.72
N LYS A 211 -17.59 2.43 1.51
CA LYS A 211 -17.43 3.18 0.26
C LYS A 211 -18.19 4.51 0.28
N ASN A 212 -17.66 5.49 -0.39
CA ASN A 212 -18.28 6.80 -0.56
C ASN A 212 -17.99 7.35 -1.98
N PRO A 213 -18.73 8.38 -2.46
CA PRO A 213 -18.58 8.86 -3.84
C PRO A 213 -17.16 9.33 -4.20
N VAL A 214 -16.41 9.88 -3.24
CA VAL A 214 -15.03 10.35 -3.48
C VAL A 214 -14.09 9.16 -3.60
N SER A 215 -14.14 8.22 -2.64
CA SER A 215 -13.33 6.99 -2.71
C SER A 215 -13.66 6.15 -3.95
N ASP A 216 -14.95 6.11 -4.37
CA ASP A 216 -15.37 5.41 -5.60
C ASP A 216 -14.70 6.01 -6.86
N ALA A 217 -14.66 7.33 -6.98
CA ALA A 217 -14.05 7.99 -8.14
C ALA A 217 -12.54 7.73 -8.19
N LEU A 218 -11.86 7.80 -7.05
CA LEU A 218 -10.42 7.52 -6.93
C LEU A 218 -10.12 6.04 -7.23
N ALA A 219 -10.91 5.12 -6.72
CA ALA A 219 -10.75 3.69 -6.94
C ALA A 219 -10.91 3.31 -8.42
N LEU A 220 -11.92 3.85 -9.11
CA LEU A 220 -12.12 3.60 -10.54
C LEU A 220 -10.94 4.12 -11.37
N MET A 221 -10.44 5.32 -11.08
CA MET A 221 -9.26 5.88 -11.75
C MET A 221 -8.00 5.07 -11.44
N ALA A 222 -7.83 4.58 -10.20
CA ALA A 222 -6.72 3.72 -9.83
C ALA A 222 -6.72 2.41 -10.64
N VAL A 223 -7.89 1.75 -10.74
CA VAL A 223 -8.05 0.52 -11.55
C VAL A 223 -7.68 0.77 -13.01
N GLU A 224 -8.13 1.88 -13.60
CA GLU A 224 -7.82 2.24 -15.00
C GLU A 224 -6.32 2.43 -15.21
N LYS A 225 -5.67 3.22 -14.35
CA LYS A 225 -4.23 3.48 -14.45
C LYS A 225 -3.39 2.20 -14.30
N ILE A 226 -3.71 1.35 -13.31
CA ILE A 226 -2.98 0.11 -13.06
C ILE A 226 -3.23 -0.89 -14.18
N ALA A 227 -4.49 -1.11 -14.59
CA ALA A 227 -4.84 -2.08 -15.61
C ALA A 227 -4.23 -1.74 -16.98
N SER A 228 -4.11 -0.46 -17.30
CA SER A 228 -3.50 -0.02 -18.55
C SER A 228 -1.97 -0.04 -18.51
N ALA A 229 -1.32 0.35 -17.40
CA ALA A 229 0.13 0.46 -17.31
C ALA A 229 0.82 -0.89 -17.02
N LEU A 230 0.26 -1.73 -16.14
CA LEU A 230 0.92 -2.94 -15.66
C LEU A 230 1.28 -3.94 -16.76
N PRO A 231 0.42 -4.28 -17.72
CA PRO A 231 0.80 -5.17 -18.81
C PRO A 231 1.88 -4.60 -19.73
N GLN A 232 1.92 -3.27 -19.90
CA GLN A 232 2.88 -2.62 -20.78
C GLN A 232 4.26 -2.51 -20.13
N ILE A 233 4.32 -2.22 -18.83
CA ILE A 233 5.59 -2.05 -18.09
C ILE A 233 6.40 -3.34 -18.01
N ILE A 234 5.74 -4.50 -18.14
CA ILE A 234 6.42 -5.80 -18.22
C ILE A 234 7.31 -5.87 -19.47
N HIS A 235 6.89 -5.25 -20.56
CA HIS A 235 7.63 -5.23 -21.83
C HIS A 235 8.58 -4.05 -21.95
N ASP A 236 8.29 -2.94 -21.25
CA ASP A 236 9.13 -1.74 -21.23
C ASP A 236 9.34 -1.23 -19.78
N PRO A 237 10.19 -1.92 -18.99
CA PRO A 237 10.33 -1.64 -17.56
C PRO A 237 10.98 -0.29 -17.25
N GLN A 238 11.66 0.33 -18.22
CA GLN A 238 12.31 1.62 -18.05
C GLN A 238 11.43 2.81 -18.45
N ASN A 239 10.24 2.57 -18.93
CA ASN A 239 9.31 3.60 -19.38
C ASN A 239 8.82 4.46 -18.22
N LYS A 240 9.31 5.68 -18.15
CA LYS A 240 9.02 6.62 -17.07
C LYS A 240 7.53 6.97 -16.98
N GLN A 241 6.86 7.12 -18.12
CA GLN A 241 5.44 7.44 -18.13
C GLN A 241 4.60 6.31 -17.53
N LEU A 242 4.90 5.05 -17.87
CA LEU A 242 4.24 3.88 -17.30
C LEU A 242 4.56 3.72 -15.80
N ARG A 243 5.81 4.00 -15.37
CA ARG A 243 6.20 4.02 -13.95
C ARG A 243 5.43 5.06 -13.17
N LEU A 244 5.35 6.28 -13.69
CA LEU A 244 4.56 7.35 -13.07
C LEU A 244 3.07 6.98 -13.00
N GLN A 245 2.51 6.44 -14.08
CA GLN A 245 1.12 6.01 -14.14
C GLN A 245 0.80 4.93 -13.10
N LEU A 246 1.70 3.96 -12.87
CA LEU A 246 1.54 2.97 -11.80
C LEU A 246 1.62 3.61 -10.40
N ALA A 247 2.57 4.53 -10.19
CA ALA A 247 2.70 5.24 -8.92
C ALA A 247 1.44 6.07 -8.61
N GLU A 248 0.94 6.81 -9.60
CA GLU A 248 -0.33 7.54 -9.48
C GLU A 248 -1.51 6.60 -9.18
N GLY A 249 -1.61 5.46 -9.88
CA GLY A 249 -2.64 4.45 -9.63
C GLY A 249 -2.58 3.91 -8.19
N SER A 250 -1.39 3.63 -7.69
CA SER A 250 -1.17 3.20 -6.30
C SER A 250 -1.59 4.28 -5.29
N THR A 251 -1.19 5.52 -5.50
CA THR A 251 -1.55 6.65 -4.65
C THR A 251 -3.07 6.88 -4.63
N LEU A 252 -3.74 6.84 -5.79
CA LEU A 252 -5.20 6.95 -5.88
C LEU A 252 -5.90 5.81 -5.14
N ALA A 253 -5.41 4.57 -5.26
CA ALA A 253 -5.89 3.43 -4.48
C ALA A 253 -5.70 3.66 -2.97
N GLY A 254 -4.53 4.21 -2.59
CA GLY A 254 -4.21 4.59 -1.21
C GLY A 254 -5.19 5.60 -0.63
N MET A 255 -5.47 6.68 -1.37
CA MET A 255 -6.48 7.69 -0.99
C MET A 255 -7.88 7.07 -0.87
N ALA A 256 -8.24 6.16 -1.78
CA ALA A 256 -9.53 5.50 -1.75
C ALA A 256 -9.69 4.63 -0.51
N PHE A 257 -8.81 3.63 -0.30
CA PHE A 257 -8.98 2.71 0.81
C PHE A 257 -8.72 3.33 2.19
N SER A 258 -7.88 4.35 2.28
CA SER A 258 -7.68 5.10 3.54
C SER A 258 -8.97 5.75 4.04
N ASN A 259 -9.95 5.98 3.16
CA ASN A 259 -11.24 6.61 3.44
C ASN A 259 -12.46 5.66 3.23
N SER A 260 -12.23 4.38 2.91
CA SER A 260 -13.29 3.39 2.71
C SER A 260 -12.94 1.99 3.17
N MET A 261 -11.72 1.82 3.70
CA MET A 261 -11.16 0.57 4.22
C MET A 261 -10.95 -0.51 3.15
N VAL A 262 -10.43 -1.64 3.56
CA VAL A 262 -10.21 -2.86 2.78
C VAL A 262 -11.10 -3.99 3.28
N GLY A 263 -11.11 -5.16 2.62
CA GLY A 263 -12.07 -6.22 2.93
C GLY A 263 -11.44 -7.60 3.09
N LEU A 264 -12.16 -8.60 2.60
CA LEU A 264 -11.86 -10.02 2.82
C LEU A 264 -10.56 -10.49 2.14
N VAL A 265 -10.15 -9.88 1.01
CA VAL A 265 -8.86 -10.20 0.38
C VAL A 265 -7.73 -9.88 1.34
N HIS A 266 -7.77 -8.69 1.95
CA HIS A 266 -6.77 -8.27 2.93
C HIS A 266 -6.83 -9.12 4.21
N ALA A 267 -8.00 -9.47 4.72
CA ALA A 267 -8.12 -10.32 5.91
C ALA A 267 -7.43 -11.68 5.71
N LEU A 268 -7.66 -12.32 4.56
CA LEU A 268 -7.00 -13.59 4.21
C LEU A 268 -5.50 -13.39 3.94
N GLY A 269 -5.16 -12.33 3.22
CA GLY A 269 -3.77 -12.04 2.83
C GLY A 269 -2.88 -11.66 4.01
N HIS A 270 -3.36 -10.85 4.95
CA HIS A 270 -2.65 -10.54 6.21
C HIS A 270 -2.35 -11.81 6.99
N SER A 271 -3.35 -12.68 7.11
CA SER A 271 -3.24 -13.94 7.86
C SER A 271 -2.26 -14.91 7.22
N LEU A 272 -2.30 -15.04 5.88
CA LEU A 272 -1.36 -15.86 5.13
C LEU A 272 0.06 -15.29 5.22
N GLY A 273 0.23 -14.00 5.01
CA GLY A 273 1.54 -13.33 5.07
C GLY A 273 2.18 -13.44 6.44
N ALA A 274 1.41 -13.25 7.51
CA ALA A 274 1.87 -13.40 8.89
C ALA A 274 2.32 -14.83 9.21
N ARG A 275 1.58 -15.85 8.71
CA ARG A 275 1.85 -17.25 9.02
C ARG A 275 2.93 -17.88 8.15
N CYS A 276 2.98 -17.50 6.87
CA CYS A 276 3.87 -18.10 5.87
C CYS A 276 5.03 -17.20 5.45
N HIS A 277 5.13 -15.98 6.01
CA HIS A 277 6.17 -14.99 5.67
C HIS A 277 6.23 -14.63 4.18
N LEU A 278 5.07 -14.67 3.50
CA LEU A 278 4.95 -14.28 2.10
C LEU A 278 4.85 -12.74 1.97
N PRO A 279 5.38 -12.17 0.86
CA PRO A 279 5.22 -10.75 0.57
C PRO A 279 3.75 -10.33 0.49
N HIS A 280 3.41 -9.18 1.08
CA HIS A 280 2.03 -8.69 1.20
C HIS A 280 1.29 -8.65 -0.14
N GLY A 281 1.85 -7.97 -1.15
CA GLY A 281 1.20 -7.85 -2.46
C GLY A 281 1.02 -9.19 -3.20
N LEU A 282 1.91 -10.16 -2.95
CA LEU A 282 1.70 -11.53 -3.42
C LEU A 282 0.45 -12.13 -2.76
N CYS A 283 0.30 -12.01 -1.44
CA CYS A 283 -0.88 -12.53 -0.75
C CYS A 283 -2.19 -11.95 -1.30
N MET A 284 -2.21 -10.65 -1.62
CA MET A 284 -3.39 -10.03 -2.24
C MET A 284 -3.69 -10.64 -3.62
N ASN A 285 -2.65 -10.83 -4.44
CA ASN A 285 -2.79 -11.48 -5.75
C ASN A 285 -3.38 -12.89 -5.66
N LEU A 286 -3.03 -13.67 -4.63
CA LEU A 286 -3.51 -15.05 -4.47
C LEU A 286 -5.03 -15.11 -4.24
N PHE A 287 -5.58 -14.19 -3.45
CA PHE A 287 -6.98 -14.26 -3.01
C PHE A 287 -7.96 -13.45 -3.85
N LEU A 288 -7.50 -12.41 -4.57
CA LEU A 288 -8.38 -11.44 -5.21
C LEU A 288 -9.52 -12.07 -6.03
N PRO A 289 -9.30 -12.90 -7.06
CA PRO A 289 -10.44 -13.41 -7.86
C PRO A 289 -11.33 -14.38 -7.08
N THR A 290 -10.78 -15.16 -6.18
CA THR A 290 -11.55 -16.11 -5.35
C THR A 290 -12.51 -15.37 -4.42
N VAL A 291 -12.08 -14.27 -3.83
CA VAL A 291 -12.91 -13.43 -2.96
C VAL A 291 -13.94 -12.65 -3.79
N LEU A 292 -13.59 -12.20 -5.01
CA LEU A 292 -14.56 -11.54 -5.87
C LEU A 292 -15.69 -12.48 -6.30
N ASP A 293 -15.40 -13.76 -6.60
CA ASP A 293 -16.44 -14.77 -6.84
C ASP A 293 -17.36 -14.93 -5.62
N TYR A 294 -16.77 -14.97 -4.44
CA TYR A 294 -17.52 -15.09 -3.19
C TYR A 294 -18.43 -13.89 -2.93
N ASN A 295 -17.91 -12.68 -3.13
CA ASN A 295 -18.63 -11.43 -2.88
C ASN A 295 -19.66 -11.10 -3.96
N ARG A 296 -19.52 -11.63 -5.18
CA ARG A 296 -20.31 -11.30 -6.36
C ARG A 296 -21.81 -11.18 -6.11
N PRO A 297 -22.48 -12.11 -5.40
CA PRO A 297 -23.94 -12.01 -5.19
C PRO A 297 -24.38 -10.70 -4.53
N GLU A 298 -23.52 -10.08 -3.72
CA GLU A 298 -23.80 -8.84 -2.98
C GLU A 298 -23.27 -7.58 -3.66
N VAL A 299 -22.37 -7.73 -4.69
CA VAL A 299 -21.66 -6.61 -5.33
C VAL A 299 -21.67 -6.70 -6.86
N ASP A 300 -22.61 -7.43 -7.46
CA ASP A 300 -22.68 -7.65 -8.91
C ASP A 300 -22.71 -6.33 -9.70
N SER A 301 -23.45 -5.33 -9.23
CA SER A 301 -23.52 -4.01 -9.85
C SER A 301 -22.20 -3.23 -9.79
N GLU A 302 -21.49 -3.31 -8.67
CA GLU A 302 -20.19 -2.69 -8.48
C GLU A 302 -19.14 -3.38 -9.38
N LEU A 303 -19.13 -4.71 -9.42
CA LEU A 303 -18.25 -5.47 -10.31
C LEU A 303 -18.53 -5.15 -11.79
N ALA A 304 -19.79 -5.04 -12.19
CA ALA A 304 -20.14 -4.65 -13.55
C ALA A 304 -19.59 -3.25 -13.93
N ARG A 305 -19.52 -2.31 -13.00
CA ARG A 305 -18.95 -0.97 -13.20
C ARG A 305 -17.43 -0.99 -13.32
N LEU A 306 -16.74 -1.89 -12.60
CA LEU A 306 -15.29 -2.05 -12.67
C LEU A 306 -14.80 -2.57 -14.03
N LEU A 307 -15.68 -3.16 -14.84
CA LEU A 307 -15.27 -3.65 -16.15
C LEU A 307 -14.73 -2.54 -17.05
N LEU A 308 -15.38 -1.37 -17.06
CA LEU A 308 -14.99 -0.25 -17.91
C LEU A 308 -13.53 0.17 -17.69
N PRO A 309 -13.10 0.53 -16.47
CA PRO A 309 -11.70 0.91 -16.21
C PRO A 309 -10.71 -0.25 -16.40
N LEU A 310 -11.14 -1.51 -16.24
CA LEU A 310 -10.26 -2.67 -16.42
C LEU A 310 -9.95 -2.99 -17.88
N VAL A 311 -10.93 -2.87 -18.79
CA VAL A 311 -10.79 -3.40 -20.16
C VAL A 311 -10.97 -2.34 -21.24
N GLY A 312 -11.31 -1.11 -20.87
CA GLY A 312 -11.57 -0.01 -21.80
C GLY A 312 -12.97 -0.02 -22.44
N ALA A 313 -13.31 1.08 -23.10
CA ALA A 313 -14.65 1.35 -23.58
C ALA A 313 -15.15 0.35 -24.64
N GLU A 314 -14.29 -0.09 -25.55
CA GLU A 314 -14.64 -0.99 -26.64
C GLU A 314 -15.12 -2.36 -26.10
N ARG A 315 -14.29 -3.03 -25.26
CA ARG A 315 -14.66 -4.33 -24.66
C ARG A 315 -15.84 -4.19 -23.70
N PHE A 316 -15.93 -3.09 -22.97
CA PHE A 316 -17.08 -2.83 -22.11
C PHE A 316 -18.38 -2.71 -22.92
N ALA A 317 -18.38 -1.98 -24.03
CA ALA A 317 -19.54 -1.82 -24.91
C ALA A 317 -19.96 -3.15 -25.58
N ALA A 318 -18.99 -3.98 -25.96
CA ALA A 318 -19.23 -5.29 -26.52
C ALA A 318 -19.75 -6.33 -25.51
N THR A 319 -19.61 -6.09 -24.21
CA THR A 319 -20.02 -7.03 -23.16
C THR A 319 -21.46 -6.77 -22.71
N PRO A 320 -22.38 -7.76 -22.85
CA PRO A 320 -23.75 -7.62 -22.40
C PRO A 320 -23.83 -7.28 -20.89
N ALA A 321 -24.78 -6.42 -20.51
CA ALA A 321 -24.87 -5.88 -19.15
C ALA A 321 -24.88 -6.98 -18.06
N HIS A 322 -25.61 -8.08 -18.28
CA HIS A 322 -25.73 -9.20 -17.34
C HIS A 322 -24.44 -10.06 -17.22
N GLN A 323 -23.46 -9.88 -18.11
CA GLN A 323 -22.18 -10.61 -18.09
C GLN A 323 -21.03 -9.76 -17.54
N ARG A 324 -21.22 -8.46 -17.32
CA ARG A 324 -20.14 -7.54 -16.97
C ARG A 324 -19.44 -7.85 -15.66
N ALA A 325 -20.17 -8.27 -14.64
CA ALA A 325 -19.57 -8.66 -13.37
C ALA A 325 -18.65 -9.88 -13.50
N GLU A 326 -19.11 -10.92 -14.23
CA GLU A 326 -18.29 -12.11 -14.55
C GLU A 326 -17.09 -11.74 -15.41
N ALA A 327 -17.29 -10.87 -16.41
CA ALA A 327 -16.22 -10.40 -17.28
C ALA A 327 -15.14 -9.62 -16.51
N THR A 328 -15.51 -8.87 -15.45
CA THR A 328 -14.58 -8.21 -14.54
C THR A 328 -13.66 -9.22 -13.85
N ILE A 329 -14.24 -10.26 -13.25
CA ILE A 329 -13.46 -11.30 -12.56
C ILE A 329 -12.57 -12.05 -13.56
N THR A 330 -13.09 -12.34 -14.75
CA THR A 330 -12.33 -12.97 -15.83
C THR A 330 -11.16 -12.10 -16.29
N ALA A 331 -11.36 -10.78 -16.42
CA ALA A 331 -10.28 -9.85 -16.79
C ALA A 331 -9.15 -9.84 -15.74
N ILE A 332 -9.49 -9.89 -14.45
CA ILE A 332 -8.51 -9.98 -13.36
C ILE A 332 -7.74 -11.31 -13.42
N ARG A 333 -8.41 -12.42 -13.68
CA ARG A 333 -7.75 -13.72 -13.89
C ARG A 333 -6.79 -13.68 -15.07
N THR A 334 -7.22 -13.12 -16.20
CA THR A 334 -6.38 -12.96 -17.39
C THR A 334 -5.14 -12.10 -17.10
N LEU A 335 -5.29 -11.02 -16.36
CA LEU A 335 -4.14 -10.20 -15.92
C LEU A 335 -3.16 -11.02 -15.09
N ARG A 336 -3.64 -11.79 -14.12
CA ARG A 336 -2.80 -12.68 -13.29
C ARG A 336 -2.07 -13.74 -14.12
N ASP A 337 -2.75 -14.33 -15.12
CA ASP A 337 -2.14 -15.29 -16.05
C ASP A 337 -1.03 -14.65 -16.89
N THR A 338 -1.23 -13.40 -17.33
CA THR A 338 -0.21 -12.61 -18.02
C THR A 338 1.00 -12.38 -17.12
N LEU A 339 0.78 -12.01 -15.85
CA LEU A 339 1.85 -11.79 -14.87
C LEU A 339 2.60 -13.11 -14.53
N TRP A 340 1.89 -14.22 -14.43
CA TRP A 340 2.52 -15.52 -14.25
C TRP A 340 3.42 -15.90 -15.43
N GLN A 341 2.95 -15.71 -16.63
CA GLN A 341 3.75 -16.03 -17.84
C GLN A 341 5.00 -15.17 -17.92
N ALA A 342 4.88 -13.89 -17.64
CA ALA A 342 5.95 -12.91 -17.83
C ALA A 342 6.98 -12.88 -16.69
N VAL A 343 6.53 -12.88 -15.44
CA VAL A 343 7.40 -12.66 -14.26
C VAL A 343 7.27 -13.76 -13.20
N LYS A 344 6.51 -14.83 -13.49
CA LYS A 344 6.25 -15.95 -12.58
C LYS A 344 5.62 -15.50 -11.24
N LEU A 345 4.76 -14.49 -11.28
CA LEU A 345 4.00 -14.09 -10.08
C LEU A 345 3.00 -15.22 -9.72
N PRO A 346 3.13 -15.90 -8.58
CA PRO A 346 2.27 -17.01 -8.19
C PRO A 346 0.78 -16.65 -8.16
N ARG A 347 -0.07 -17.57 -8.63
CA ARG A 347 -1.53 -17.41 -8.70
C ARG A 347 -2.27 -18.20 -7.62
N THR A 348 -1.58 -19.19 -7.04
CA THR A 348 -2.14 -20.07 -6.01
C THR A 348 -1.17 -20.16 -4.84
N MET A 349 -1.67 -20.60 -3.69
CA MET A 349 -0.83 -20.77 -2.49
C MET A 349 0.24 -21.82 -2.70
N SER A 350 -0.06 -22.91 -3.46
CA SER A 350 0.94 -23.94 -3.78
C SER A 350 2.01 -23.43 -4.73
N GLU A 351 1.67 -22.62 -5.75
CA GLU A 351 2.67 -21.94 -6.59
C GLU A 351 3.56 -20.97 -5.79
N ALA A 352 3.02 -20.39 -4.72
CA ALA A 352 3.76 -19.51 -3.81
C ALA A 352 4.65 -20.27 -2.81
N GLY A 353 4.68 -21.61 -2.86
CA GLY A 353 5.52 -22.44 -2.02
C GLY A 353 4.90 -22.84 -0.67
N VAL A 354 3.60 -22.58 -0.45
CA VAL A 354 2.88 -23.07 0.73
C VAL A 354 2.60 -24.56 0.52
N SER A 355 3.29 -25.43 1.27
CA SER A 355 3.22 -26.89 1.09
C SER A 355 2.38 -27.61 2.16
N ASP A 356 2.18 -26.97 3.32
CA ASP A 356 1.48 -27.59 4.44
C ASP A 356 0.01 -27.12 4.53
N ARG A 357 -0.90 -27.98 4.13
CA ARG A 357 -2.35 -27.71 4.20
C ARG A 357 -2.90 -27.61 5.63
N SER A 358 -2.19 -28.11 6.64
CA SER A 358 -2.64 -28.00 8.04
C SER A 358 -2.68 -26.53 8.49
N LEU A 359 -1.88 -25.67 7.86
CA LEU A 359 -1.85 -24.22 8.12
C LEU A 359 -3.16 -23.49 7.78
N LEU A 360 -4.00 -24.05 6.89
CA LEU A 360 -5.26 -23.42 6.49
C LEU A 360 -6.18 -23.12 7.68
N THR A 361 -6.19 -24.03 8.67
CA THR A 361 -6.99 -23.83 9.89
C THR A 361 -6.47 -22.66 10.73
N GLU A 362 -5.16 -22.54 10.88
CA GLU A 362 -4.54 -21.43 11.61
C GLU A 362 -4.75 -20.10 10.88
N ILE A 363 -4.56 -20.07 9.55
CA ILE A 363 -4.78 -18.88 8.72
C ILE A 363 -6.25 -18.44 8.81
N ARG A 364 -7.21 -19.37 8.76
CA ARG A 364 -8.63 -19.11 8.98
C ARG A 364 -8.90 -18.45 10.34
N ASP A 365 -8.28 -18.97 11.41
CA ASP A 365 -8.52 -18.48 12.77
C ASP A 365 -7.85 -17.12 13.02
N LEU A 366 -6.82 -16.77 12.25
CA LEU A 366 -6.30 -15.41 12.20
C LEU A 366 -7.24 -14.49 11.40
N ALA A 367 -7.67 -14.92 10.22
CA ALA A 367 -8.49 -14.10 9.31
C ALA A 367 -9.84 -13.72 9.89
N ILE A 368 -10.49 -14.63 10.67
CA ILE A 368 -11.80 -14.33 11.28
C ILE A 368 -11.72 -13.19 12.32
N ASN A 369 -10.53 -12.88 12.82
CA ASN A 369 -10.29 -11.81 13.78
C ASN A 369 -9.65 -10.57 13.14
N ASP A 370 -9.46 -10.55 11.83
CA ASP A 370 -8.91 -9.39 11.12
C ASP A 370 -9.98 -8.30 10.95
N GLY A 371 -9.63 -7.06 11.32
CA GLY A 371 -10.54 -5.92 11.26
C GLY A 371 -11.04 -5.58 9.84
N ALA A 372 -10.33 -6.01 8.79
CA ALA A 372 -10.73 -5.80 7.40
C ALA A 372 -12.05 -6.52 7.06
N LEU A 373 -12.36 -7.64 7.74
CA LEU A 373 -13.64 -8.33 7.56
C LEU A 373 -14.85 -7.47 7.84
N LEU A 374 -14.76 -6.51 8.75
CA LEU A 374 -15.86 -5.62 9.12
C LEU A 374 -16.36 -4.76 7.95
N PHE A 375 -15.50 -4.57 6.96
CA PHE A 375 -15.80 -3.73 5.79
C PHE A 375 -16.12 -4.53 4.54
N ASN A 376 -16.04 -5.87 4.60
CA ASN A 376 -16.46 -6.71 3.49
C ASN A 376 -17.98 -6.70 3.34
N ARG A 377 -18.49 -6.66 2.10
CA ARG A 377 -19.94 -6.58 1.83
C ARG A 377 -20.67 -7.83 2.24
N LYS A 378 -20.09 -8.98 2.01
CA LYS A 378 -20.64 -10.28 2.35
C LYS A 378 -19.93 -10.86 3.56
N ASP A 379 -20.68 -11.15 4.62
CA ASP A 379 -20.14 -11.79 5.81
C ASP A 379 -19.51 -13.16 5.49
N ALA A 380 -18.44 -13.49 6.19
CA ALA A 380 -17.79 -14.78 6.07
C ALA A 380 -17.57 -15.43 7.44
N ASN A 381 -18.10 -16.63 7.62
CA ASN A 381 -17.85 -17.45 8.81
C ASN A 381 -16.62 -18.34 8.62
N ARG A 382 -16.22 -19.06 9.68
CA ARG A 382 -15.04 -19.95 9.67
C ARG A 382 -15.05 -20.99 8.56
N GLU A 383 -16.18 -21.59 8.27
CA GLU A 383 -16.32 -22.62 7.22
C GLU A 383 -16.12 -22.01 5.83
N GLN A 384 -16.71 -20.84 5.59
CA GLN A 384 -16.57 -20.11 4.33
C GLN A 384 -15.15 -19.62 4.12
N LEU A 385 -14.48 -19.11 5.17
CA LEU A 385 -13.07 -18.72 5.10
C LEU A 385 -12.18 -19.93 4.75
N LEU A 386 -12.43 -21.10 5.36
CA LEU A 386 -11.68 -22.31 5.02
C LEU A 386 -11.90 -22.71 3.56
N THR A 387 -13.15 -22.67 3.08
CA THR A 387 -13.47 -22.94 1.68
C THR A 387 -12.74 -22.01 0.69
N LEU A 388 -12.63 -20.71 1.04
CA LEU A 388 -11.89 -19.73 0.23
C LEU A 388 -10.38 -20.03 0.21
N LEU A 389 -9.81 -20.40 1.35
CA LEU A 389 -8.40 -20.81 1.44
C LEU A 389 -8.14 -22.07 0.60
N GLU A 390 -9.02 -23.08 0.66
CA GLU A 390 -8.93 -24.30 -0.14
C GLU A 390 -9.01 -24.00 -1.65
N ARG A 391 -9.88 -23.08 -2.09
CA ARG A 391 -9.98 -22.68 -3.50
C ARG A 391 -8.76 -21.90 -3.99
N ALA A 392 -8.11 -21.14 -3.12
CA ALA A 392 -6.89 -20.41 -3.46
C ALA A 392 -5.63 -21.27 -3.36
N TRP A 393 -5.75 -22.53 -2.92
CA TRP A 393 -4.63 -23.44 -2.75
C TRP A 393 -4.05 -23.92 -4.09
N ALA A 394 -4.89 -24.31 -5.08
CA ALA A 394 -4.49 -24.92 -6.34
C ALA A 394 -5.18 -24.30 -7.56
#